data_538a2da9a53e4299bc67da18d430e3c4
#
_entry.id   538a2da9a53e4299bc67da18d430e3c4
#
_cell.length_a   1.000
_cell.length_b   1.000
_cell.length_c   1.000
_cell.angle_alpha   90.00
_cell.angle_beta   90.00
_cell.angle_gamma   90.00
#
_symmetry.space_group_name_H-M   'P 1'
#
loop_
_entity.id
_entity.type
_entity.pdbx_description
1 polymer ?
#
loop_
_entity_poly.entity_id
_entity_poly.type
_entity_poly.pdbx_seq_one_letter_code
_entity_poly.pdbx_strand_id
1 'polypeptide(L)'
;DTITAIPDNFKKIASTDKVEIAAYQIEGEQVWGVQFHPEVFHSEDGTQILKNFVVDVCGCKQDWSPASFIESTVAELKEQLGDDKVVLGLSGGVDSSVAAVLLNKAIGKNLTCIFVDHGMLRKNEFKNVMKDYECLGLNVIGVDASEKFFTELAGVAEPEAKRKIIGKGFIDVFDVEAHKIKDVKWLAQGTIYPDCIESLSITGTVIKSHHNVGGLPEKMNLKLCEPLRLLFKDEVRRVGRELGMPEHLITRHPFPGPGLAVRILGDITPEKVRILQDADDIFIQGLRDWGLYDKVWQAGVILLPVQSVGVMGDERTYERAVALRAVTSTDAMTADWAHLPYEFMGKVSNDIINKVKGVNRVTYDISSKPPATIEWE
;
A
#
# COMPACT_ATOMS: atom_id res chain seq x y z
N ASP A 1 13.33 -29.80 -7.04
CA ASP A 1 14.65 -30.43 -7.25
C ASP A 1 15.36 -30.56 -5.89
N THR A 2 16.10 -31.66 -5.68
CA THR A 2 16.89 -31.91 -4.49
C THR A 2 18.33 -32.22 -4.84
N ILE A 3 19.27 -31.83 -3.99
CA ILE A 3 20.67 -32.24 -4.10
C ILE A 3 20.76 -33.70 -3.64
N THR A 4 21.26 -34.59 -4.51
CA THR A 4 21.41 -36.03 -4.24
C THR A 4 22.83 -36.40 -3.86
N ALA A 5 23.82 -35.58 -4.19
CA ALA A 5 25.22 -35.77 -3.84
C ALA A 5 25.95 -34.43 -3.75
N ILE A 6 26.94 -34.32 -2.89
CA ILE A 6 27.83 -33.17 -2.75
C ILE A 6 29.28 -33.59 -2.99
N PRO A 7 30.18 -32.71 -3.48
CA PRO A 7 31.62 -32.97 -3.61
C PRO A 7 32.31 -33.27 -2.28
N ASP A 8 33.50 -33.88 -2.32
CA ASP A 8 34.24 -34.31 -1.13
C ASP A 8 34.60 -33.18 -0.17
N ASN A 9 34.77 -31.96 -0.66
CA ASN A 9 35.06 -30.78 0.16
C ASN A 9 33.80 -30.04 0.64
N PHE A 10 32.61 -30.65 0.48
CA PHE A 10 31.34 -30.10 0.99
C PHE A 10 30.88 -30.89 2.18
N LYS A 11 30.49 -30.24 3.24
CA LYS A 11 29.96 -30.85 4.46
C LYS A 11 28.47 -30.59 4.56
N LYS A 12 27.68 -31.67 4.66
CA LYS A 12 26.25 -31.57 4.98
C LYS A 12 26.06 -30.98 6.38
N ILE A 13 25.25 -29.94 6.51
CA ILE A 13 24.96 -29.27 7.79
C ILE A 13 23.48 -29.29 8.17
N ALA A 14 22.57 -29.59 7.23
CA ALA A 14 21.17 -29.81 7.54
C ALA A 14 20.53 -30.85 6.62
N SER A 15 19.48 -31.49 7.10
CA SER A 15 18.63 -32.45 6.41
C SER A 15 17.19 -32.38 6.93
N THR A 16 16.25 -32.89 6.13
CA THR A 16 14.87 -33.14 6.54
C THR A 16 14.51 -34.59 6.26
N ASP A 17 13.33 -35.05 6.72
CA ASP A 17 12.85 -36.41 6.42
C ASP A 17 12.73 -36.72 4.93
N LYS A 18 12.59 -35.70 4.10
CA LYS A 18 12.37 -35.82 2.64
C LYS A 18 13.58 -35.38 1.81
N VAL A 19 14.46 -34.55 2.37
CA VAL A 19 15.61 -33.97 1.67
C VAL A 19 16.87 -34.26 2.47
N GLU A 20 17.71 -35.16 1.95
CA GLU A 20 18.92 -35.59 2.66
C GLU A 20 19.94 -34.46 2.80
N ILE A 21 20.07 -33.59 1.78
CA ILE A 21 21.02 -32.47 1.78
C ILE A 21 20.21 -31.18 1.65
N ALA A 22 19.69 -30.67 2.78
CA ALA A 22 18.95 -29.43 2.81
C ALA A 22 19.86 -28.20 2.94
N ALA A 23 21.05 -28.36 3.52
CA ALA A 23 22.09 -27.32 3.57
C ALA A 23 23.49 -27.95 3.65
N TYR A 24 24.47 -27.20 3.16
CA TYR A 24 25.89 -27.61 3.17
C TYR A 24 26.81 -26.42 3.43
N GLN A 25 28.04 -26.73 3.82
CA GLN A 25 29.16 -25.81 3.95
C GLN A 25 30.33 -26.31 3.09
N ILE A 26 31.06 -25.40 2.45
CA ILE A 26 32.33 -25.72 1.80
C ILE A 26 33.43 -25.70 2.83
N GLU A 27 34.14 -26.82 3.03
CA GLU A 27 35.22 -26.93 4.02
C GLU A 27 36.38 -25.99 3.65
N GLY A 28 36.83 -25.24 4.64
CA GLY A 28 37.92 -24.26 4.45
C GLY A 28 37.49 -22.92 3.83
N GLU A 29 36.20 -22.75 3.49
CA GLU A 29 35.65 -21.53 2.95
C GLU A 29 34.48 -21.02 3.79
N GLN A 30 34.26 -19.69 3.75
CA GLN A 30 33.08 -19.08 4.38
C GLN A 30 31.89 -19.06 3.39
N VAL A 31 31.52 -20.25 2.90
CA VAL A 31 30.45 -20.44 1.93
C VAL A 31 29.47 -21.50 2.45
N TRP A 32 28.22 -21.14 2.48
CA TRP A 32 27.10 -22.00 2.85
C TRP A 32 26.04 -21.99 1.77
N GLY A 33 25.43 -23.13 1.51
CA GLY A 33 24.30 -23.25 0.60
C GLY A 33 23.10 -23.85 1.32
N VAL A 34 21.92 -23.32 1.03
CA VAL A 34 20.64 -23.81 1.54
C VAL A 34 19.68 -24.10 0.39
N GLN A 35 18.85 -25.15 0.52
CA GLN A 35 17.83 -25.54 -0.45
C GLN A 35 16.42 -25.09 -0.05
N PHE A 36 16.30 -24.28 0.98
CA PHE A 36 15.05 -23.70 1.46
C PHE A 36 15.21 -22.19 1.56
N HIS A 37 14.11 -21.52 1.82
CA HIS A 37 14.03 -20.07 1.93
C HIS A 37 14.01 -19.67 3.42
N PRO A 38 15.14 -19.29 4.04
CA PRO A 38 15.16 -18.90 5.46
C PRO A 38 14.41 -17.59 5.71
N GLU A 39 14.21 -16.76 4.68
CA GLU A 39 13.51 -15.47 4.76
C GLU A 39 11.98 -15.60 4.82
N VAL A 40 11.40 -16.75 4.45
CA VAL A 40 9.94 -16.89 4.42
C VAL A 40 9.39 -17.27 5.78
N PHE A 41 8.15 -16.85 6.04
CA PHE A 41 7.45 -17.09 7.30
C PHE A 41 7.34 -18.57 7.71
N HIS A 42 7.29 -19.50 6.74
CA HIS A 42 7.19 -20.95 6.99
C HIS A 42 8.49 -21.61 7.41
N SER A 43 9.62 -20.91 7.32
CA SER A 43 10.91 -21.42 7.80
C SER A 43 11.06 -21.16 9.29
N GLU A 44 10.92 -22.20 10.10
CA GLU A 44 11.21 -22.13 11.52
C GLU A 44 12.66 -21.67 11.73
N ASP A 45 12.89 -20.75 12.67
CA ASP A 45 14.20 -20.16 12.96
C ASP A 45 14.93 -19.50 11.78
N GLY A 46 14.24 -19.24 10.66
CA GLY A 46 14.84 -18.61 9.47
C GLY A 46 15.53 -17.29 9.78
N THR A 47 14.93 -16.45 10.61
CA THR A 47 15.53 -15.18 11.09
C THR A 47 16.82 -15.42 11.87
N GLN A 48 16.90 -16.49 12.69
CA GLN A 48 18.11 -16.81 13.44
C GLN A 48 19.22 -17.31 12.51
N ILE A 49 18.88 -18.11 11.50
CA ILE A 49 19.82 -18.57 10.46
C ILE A 49 20.44 -17.39 9.74
N LEU A 50 19.62 -16.45 9.27
CA LEU A 50 20.09 -15.22 8.60
C LEU A 50 20.95 -14.37 9.54
N LYS A 51 20.56 -14.22 10.80
CA LYS A 51 21.33 -13.49 11.81
C LYS A 51 22.69 -14.10 12.03
N ASN A 52 22.79 -15.42 12.22
CA ASN A 52 24.06 -16.12 12.40
C ASN A 52 24.99 -15.86 11.19
N PHE A 53 24.45 -15.91 9.98
CA PHE A 53 25.26 -15.65 8.79
C PHE A 53 25.69 -14.19 8.71
N VAL A 54 24.74 -13.24 8.78
CA VAL A 54 25.05 -11.81 8.56
C VAL A 54 25.88 -11.23 9.71
N VAL A 55 25.57 -11.58 10.96
CA VAL A 55 26.23 -11.00 12.12
C VAL A 55 27.48 -11.80 12.51
N ASP A 56 27.35 -13.12 12.69
CA ASP A 56 28.42 -13.92 13.28
C ASP A 56 29.47 -14.33 12.25
N VAL A 57 29.07 -14.61 10.99
CA VAL A 57 29.98 -14.98 9.92
C VAL A 57 30.51 -13.76 9.18
N CYS A 58 29.62 -12.89 8.69
CA CYS A 58 30.01 -11.70 7.91
C CYS A 58 30.51 -10.55 8.80
N GLY A 59 30.28 -10.60 10.11
CA GLY A 59 30.70 -9.55 11.05
C GLY A 59 29.98 -8.21 10.82
N CYS A 60 28.80 -8.21 10.22
CA CYS A 60 28.03 -6.99 9.97
C CYS A 60 27.60 -6.35 11.30
N LYS A 61 27.79 -5.05 11.39
CA LYS A 61 27.35 -4.26 12.53
C LYS A 61 25.82 -4.15 12.54
N GLN A 62 25.23 -4.15 13.73
CA GLN A 62 23.80 -3.93 13.94
C GLN A 62 23.57 -2.49 14.41
N ASP A 63 24.02 -1.52 13.62
CA ASP A 63 24.02 -0.10 13.96
C ASP A 63 22.90 0.70 13.28
N TRP A 64 22.08 0.04 12.43
CA TRP A 64 20.92 0.66 11.86
C TRP A 64 19.81 0.85 12.92
N SER A 65 19.30 2.08 13.04
CA SER A 65 18.13 2.40 13.82
C SER A 65 17.28 3.43 13.08
N PRO A 66 15.96 3.54 13.37
CA PRO A 66 15.15 4.60 12.78
C PRO A 66 15.72 6.00 13.04
N ALA A 67 16.24 6.26 14.24
CA ALA A 67 16.84 7.54 14.59
C ALA A 67 18.10 7.84 13.77
N SER A 68 19.05 6.88 13.65
CA SER A 68 20.25 7.06 12.86
C SER A 68 19.93 7.24 11.37
N PHE A 69 18.92 6.52 10.85
CA PHE A 69 18.44 6.70 9.49
C PHE A 69 17.87 8.10 9.25
N ILE A 70 17.05 8.62 10.17
CA ILE A 70 16.50 9.97 10.08
C ILE A 70 17.60 11.01 10.06
N GLU A 71 18.59 10.91 10.95
CA GLU A 71 19.69 11.87 11.03
C GLU A 71 20.52 11.88 9.74
N SER A 72 20.95 10.72 9.25
CA SER A 72 21.74 10.62 8.03
C SER A 72 20.94 11.08 6.80
N THR A 73 19.71 10.60 6.64
CA THR A 73 18.87 10.96 5.49
C THR A 73 18.54 12.45 5.47
N VAL A 74 18.24 13.07 6.61
CA VAL A 74 17.99 14.52 6.68
C VAL A 74 19.24 15.30 6.32
N ALA A 75 20.44 14.85 6.73
CA ALA A 75 21.71 15.50 6.35
C ALA A 75 21.98 15.38 4.84
N GLU A 76 21.81 14.18 4.28
CA GLU A 76 21.96 13.92 2.85
C GLU A 76 20.98 14.75 2.00
N LEU A 77 19.71 14.81 2.41
CA LEU A 77 18.70 15.61 1.74
C LEU A 77 19.00 17.11 1.77
N LYS A 78 19.53 17.63 2.90
CA LYS A 78 19.96 19.03 2.98
C LYS A 78 21.11 19.33 2.03
N GLU A 79 22.08 18.43 1.93
CA GLU A 79 23.21 18.59 1.02
C GLU A 79 22.77 18.50 -0.45
N GLN A 80 21.92 17.51 -0.78
CA GLN A 80 21.43 17.25 -2.13
C GLN A 80 20.53 18.36 -2.67
N LEU A 81 19.59 18.82 -1.84
CA LEU A 81 18.53 19.72 -2.26
C LEU A 81 18.88 21.21 -2.03
N GLY A 82 19.69 21.53 -1.03
CA GLY A 82 20.05 22.90 -0.68
C GLY A 82 18.81 23.79 -0.49
N ASP A 83 18.79 24.91 -1.22
CA ASP A 83 17.68 25.86 -1.24
C ASP A 83 16.66 25.61 -2.37
N ASP A 84 16.80 24.52 -3.10
CA ASP A 84 15.90 24.18 -4.21
C ASP A 84 14.48 23.84 -3.71
N LYS A 85 13.49 24.15 -4.54
CA LYS A 85 12.11 23.79 -4.26
C LYS A 85 11.80 22.38 -4.75
N VAL A 86 11.06 21.67 -3.92
CA VAL A 86 10.65 20.27 -4.11
C VAL A 86 9.13 20.16 -4.11
N VAL A 87 8.57 19.41 -5.04
CA VAL A 87 7.17 18.99 -5.01
C VAL A 87 7.05 17.50 -4.70
N LEU A 88 6.04 17.13 -3.95
CA LEU A 88 5.74 15.74 -3.59
C LEU A 88 4.25 15.45 -3.79
N GLY A 89 3.93 14.41 -4.54
CA GLY A 89 2.57 13.86 -4.61
C GLY A 89 2.26 13.03 -3.37
N LEU A 90 1.24 13.45 -2.62
CA LEU A 90 0.73 12.68 -1.49
C LEU A 90 -0.38 11.74 -1.95
N SER A 91 -0.29 10.48 -1.57
CA SER A 91 -1.32 9.47 -1.82
C SER A 91 -2.22 9.20 -0.60
N GLY A 92 -1.95 9.84 0.53
CA GLY A 92 -2.56 9.50 1.82
C GLY A 92 -2.01 8.20 2.43
N GLY A 93 -1.08 7.51 1.76
CA GLY A 93 -0.41 6.32 2.27
C GLY A 93 0.76 6.64 3.19
N VAL A 94 1.19 5.65 3.99
CA VAL A 94 2.27 5.82 4.97
C VAL A 94 3.59 6.24 4.32
N ASP A 95 3.94 5.69 3.15
CA ASP A 95 5.24 5.93 2.51
C ASP A 95 5.37 7.39 2.05
N SER A 96 4.40 7.90 1.30
CA SER A 96 4.38 9.32 0.89
C SER A 96 4.34 10.27 2.09
N SER A 97 3.65 9.89 3.17
CA SER A 97 3.57 10.69 4.39
C SER A 97 4.91 10.72 5.14
N VAL A 98 5.61 9.60 5.28
CA VAL A 98 6.95 9.53 5.90
C VAL A 98 7.96 10.30 5.07
N ALA A 99 7.94 10.15 3.73
CA ALA A 99 8.78 10.93 2.83
C ALA A 99 8.55 12.44 2.99
N ALA A 100 7.28 12.87 3.09
CA ALA A 100 6.92 14.28 3.31
C ALA A 100 7.49 14.83 4.63
N VAL A 101 7.36 14.08 5.72
CA VAL A 101 7.86 14.51 7.05
C VAL A 101 9.38 14.58 7.07
N LEU A 102 10.10 13.60 6.46
CA LEU A 102 11.56 13.63 6.32
C LEU A 102 12.03 14.85 5.52
N LEU A 103 11.41 15.08 4.36
CA LEU A 103 11.71 16.24 3.52
C LEU A 103 11.40 17.55 4.21
N ASN A 104 10.27 17.66 4.90
CA ASN A 104 9.92 18.86 5.66
C ASN A 104 10.96 19.14 6.77
N LYS A 105 11.46 18.10 7.42
CA LYS A 105 12.55 18.22 8.41
C LYS A 105 13.87 18.66 7.78
N ALA A 106 14.13 18.29 6.54
CA ALA A 106 15.33 18.66 5.81
C ALA A 106 15.29 20.08 5.23
N ILE A 107 14.23 20.43 4.50
CA ILE A 107 14.14 21.64 3.66
C ILE A 107 12.97 22.58 4.04
N GLY A 108 12.13 22.19 5.00
CA GLY A 108 11.04 23.03 5.52
C GLY A 108 10.13 23.60 4.43
N LYS A 109 10.06 24.93 4.34
CA LYS A 109 9.16 25.66 3.43
C LYS A 109 9.44 25.45 1.94
N ASN A 110 10.59 24.89 1.58
CA ASN A 110 10.91 24.57 0.20
C ASN A 110 10.21 23.30 -0.31
N LEU A 111 9.58 22.53 0.58
CA LEU A 111 8.70 21.43 0.23
C LEU A 111 7.27 21.93 0.02
N THR A 112 6.68 21.58 -1.10
CA THR A 112 5.23 21.69 -1.33
C THR A 112 4.67 20.32 -1.68
N CYS A 113 3.71 19.88 -0.91
CA CYS A 113 3.00 18.63 -1.13
C CYS A 113 1.69 18.89 -1.88
N ILE A 114 1.30 18.00 -2.78
CA ILE A 114 0.04 18.07 -3.53
C ILE A 114 -0.76 16.82 -3.22
N PHE A 115 -1.98 16.98 -2.71
CA PHE A 115 -2.90 15.89 -2.42
C PHE A 115 -4.16 16.04 -3.28
N VAL A 116 -4.44 15.05 -4.13
CA VAL A 116 -5.54 15.10 -5.09
C VAL A 116 -6.72 14.24 -4.61
N ASP A 117 -7.90 14.87 -4.52
CA ASP A 117 -9.16 14.14 -4.40
C ASP A 117 -9.70 13.84 -5.79
N HIS A 118 -9.67 12.58 -6.16
CA HIS A 118 -10.24 12.09 -7.43
C HIS A 118 -11.72 11.68 -7.30
N GLY A 119 -12.36 11.96 -6.16
CA GLY A 119 -13.75 11.62 -5.88
C GLY A 119 -14.01 10.17 -5.46
N MET A 120 -13.01 9.29 -5.51
CA MET A 120 -13.11 7.86 -5.16
C MET A 120 -12.29 7.50 -3.92
N LEU A 121 -11.95 8.49 -3.09
CA LEU A 121 -11.39 8.28 -1.76
C LEU A 121 -12.46 7.72 -0.81
N ARG A 122 -12.03 7.18 0.34
CA ARG A 122 -12.96 6.77 1.39
C ARG A 122 -13.74 7.97 1.94
N LYS A 123 -14.85 7.69 2.59
CA LYS A 123 -15.70 8.74 3.21
C LYS A 123 -14.89 9.67 4.12
N ASN A 124 -15.01 10.96 3.90
CA ASN A 124 -14.30 12.02 4.63
C ASN A 124 -12.76 11.96 4.59
N GLU A 125 -12.18 11.06 3.80
CA GLU A 125 -10.73 10.83 3.77
C GLU A 125 -9.95 12.09 3.40
N PHE A 126 -10.38 12.81 2.36
CA PHE A 126 -9.71 14.04 1.96
C PHE A 126 -9.59 15.05 3.10
N LYS A 127 -10.69 15.29 3.82
CA LYS A 127 -10.71 16.22 4.95
C LYS A 127 -9.84 15.76 6.12
N ASN A 128 -9.91 14.46 6.44
CA ASN A 128 -9.16 13.89 7.56
C ASN A 128 -7.66 13.92 7.27
N VAL A 129 -7.24 13.50 6.08
CA VAL A 129 -5.83 13.49 5.66
C VAL A 129 -5.26 14.91 5.60
N MET A 130 -6.01 15.89 5.06
CA MET A 130 -5.58 17.30 5.07
C MET A 130 -5.35 17.83 6.47
N LYS A 131 -6.24 17.51 7.42
CA LYS A 131 -6.09 17.89 8.82
C LYS A 131 -4.87 17.23 9.47
N ASP A 132 -4.65 15.96 9.22
CA ASP A 132 -3.49 15.22 9.74
C ASP A 132 -2.18 15.86 9.23
N TYR A 133 -2.11 16.20 7.95
CA TYR A 133 -0.93 16.85 7.38
C TYR A 133 -0.71 18.28 7.90
N GLU A 134 -1.78 19.03 8.15
CA GLU A 134 -1.69 20.33 8.82
C GLU A 134 -1.09 20.19 10.24
N CYS A 135 -1.54 19.19 11.01
CA CYS A 135 -0.99 18.88 12.32
C CYS A 135 0.50 18.49 12.28
N LEU A 136 0.97 17.90 11.18
CA LEU A 136 2.38 17.58 10.95
C LEU A 136 3.20 18.78 10.45
N GLY A 137 2.59 19.95 10.27
CA GLY A 137 3.25 21.16 9.80
C GLY A 137 3.67 21.13 8.34
N LEU A 138 3.04 20.28 7.52
CA LEU A 138 3.33 20.18 6.10
C LEU A 138 2.60 21.26 5.30
N ASN A 139 3.29 21.82 4.29
CA ASN A 139 2.68 22.71 3.30
C ASN A 139 2.00 21.87 2.22
N VAL A 140 0.68 21.70 2.32
CA VAL A 140 -0.11 20.83 1.43
C VAL A 140 -1.12 21.62 0.63
N ILE A 141 -1.10 21.46 -0.68
CA ILE A 141 -2.13 21.93 -1.61
C ILE A 141 -3.12 20.77 -1.81
N GLY A 142 -4.32 20.91 -1.30
CA GLY A 142 -5.42 19.97 -1.55
C GLY A 142 -6.17 20.36 -2.81
N VAL A 143 -6.33 19.43 -3.75
CA VAL A 143 -6.98 19.66 -5.05
C VAL A 143 -8.19 18.75 -5.18
N ASP A 144 -9.39 19.32 -5.22
CA ASP A 144 -10.58 18.57 -5.61
C ASP A 144 -10.68 18.52 -7.14
N ALA A 145 -10.42 17.34 -7.69
CA ALA A 145 -10.52 17.04 -9.11
C ALA A 145 -11.64 16.03 -9.42
N SER A 146 -12.54 15.78 -8.47
CA SER A 146 -13.57 14.74 -8.54
C SER A 146 -14.43 14.82 -9.81
N GLU A 147 -14.86 16.02 -10.21
CA GLU A 147 -15.67 16.24 -11.41
C GLU A 147 -14.94 15.80 -12.70
N LYS A 148 -13.64 16.12 -12.80
CA LYS A 148 -12.80 15.70 -13.94
C LYS A 148 -12.75 14.18 -14.03
N PHE A 149 -12.44 13.49 -12.91
CA PHE A 149 -12.33 12.03 -12.91
C PHE A 149 -13.67 11.35 -13.19
N PHE A 150 -14.77 11.81 -12.63
CA PHE A 150 -16.10 11.27 -12.96
C PHE A 150 -16.48 11.46 -14.42
N THR A 151 -16.10 12.57 -15.01
CA THR A 151 -16.36 12.84 -16.44
C THR A 151 -15.55 11.88 -17.33
N GLU A 152 -14.26 11.69 -17.02
CA GLU A 152 -13.39 10.82 -17.81
C GLU A 152 -13.71 9.32 -17.64
N LEU A 153 -14.26 8.93 -16.49
CA LEU A 153 -14.65 7.54 -16.18
C LEU A 153 -16.09 7.21 -16.59
N ALA A 154 -16.86 8.17 -17.10
CA ALA A 154 -18.25 7.94 -17.48
C ALA A 154 -18.39 6.81 -18.51
N GLY A 155 -19.14 5.74 -18.14
CA GLY A 155 -19.37 4.56 -19.00
C GLY A 155 -18.18 3.60 -19.11
N VAL A 156 -17.08 3.83 -18.39
CA VAL A 156 -15.91 2.94 -18.39
C VAL A 156 -16.11 1.84 -17.35
N ALA A 157 -16.20 0.58 -17.80
CA ALA A 157 -16.41 -0.58 -16.93
C ALA A 157 -15.19 -1.52 -16.84
N GLU A 158 -14.28 -1.45 -17.81
CA GLU A 158 -13.13 -2.35 -17.89
C GLU A 158 -12.05 -1.90 -16.88
N PRO A 159 -11.57 -2.82 -16.00
CA PRO A 159 -10.67 -2.49 -14.88
C PRO A 159 -9.38 -1.79 -15.28
N GLU A 160 -8.72 -2.29 -16.32
CA GLU A 160 -7.45 -1.72 -16.77
C GLU A 160 -7.63 -0.33 -17.41
N ALA A 161 -8.75 -0.10 -18.11
CA ALA A 161 -9.11 1.21 -18.64
C ALA A 161 -9.35 2.22 -17.49
N LYS A 162 -10.07 1.83 -16.42
CA LYS A 162 -10.24 2.66 -15.23
C LYS A 162 -8.88 3.06 -14.63
N ARG A 163 -7.98 2.09 -14.43
CA ARG A 163 -6.64 2.33 -13.87
C ARG A 163 -5.83 3.30 -14.71
N LYS A 164 -5.83 3.14 -16.03
CA LYS A 164 -5.12 4.03 -16.97
C LYS A 164 -5.66 5.47 -16.95
N ILE A 165 -6.99 5.62 -16.95
CA ILE A 165 -7.62 6.93 -16.90
C ILE A 165 -7.29 7.62 -15.58
N ILE A 166 -7.42 6.91 -14.46
CA ILE A 166 -7.14 7.46 -13.13
C ILE A 166 -5.66 7.82 -13.01
N GLY A 167 -4.75 6.93 -13.41
CA GLY A 167 -3.32 7.19 -13.37
C GLY A 167 -2.92 8.41 -14.21
N LYS A 168 -3.45 8.50 -15.45
CA LYS A 168 -3.24 9.68 -16.31
C LYS A 168 -3.82 10.95 -15.69
N GLY A 169 -5.05 10.88 -15.17
CA GLY A 169 -5.72 12.02 -14.52
C GLY A 169 -4.91 12.57 -13.34
N PHE A 170 -4.30 11.70 -12.51
CA PHE A 170 -3.40 12.13 -11.44
C PHE A 170 -2.19 12.88 -11.98
N ILE A 171 -1.54 12.35 -13.01
CA ILE A 171 -0.37 13.00 -13.64
C ILE A 171 -0.77 14.39 -14.17
N ASP A 172 -1.88 14.49 -14.87
CA ASP A 172 -2.33 15.75 -15.46
C ASP A 172 -2.67 16.80 -14.38
N VAL A 173 -3.36 16.41 -13.31
CA VAL A 173 -3.70 17.32 -12.20
C VAL A 173 -2.44 17.75 -11.45
N PHE A 174 -1.55 16.80 -11.15
CA PHE A 174 -0.29 17.08 -10.48
C PHE A 174 0.60 18.04 -11.28
N ASP A 175 0.71 17.80 -12.57
CA ASP A 175 1.49 18.63 -13.51
C ASP A 175 0.98 20.09 -13.51
N VAL A 176 -0.34 20.29 -13.61
CA VAL A 176 -0.97 21.60 -13.55
C VAL A 176 -0.67 22.33 -12.24
N GLU A 177 -0.78 21.64 -11.10
CA GLU A 177 -0.53 22.25 -9.78
C GLU A 177 0.95 22.54 -9.56
N ALA A 178 1.82 21.62 -9.96
CA ALA A 178 3.25 21.80 -9.83
C ALA A 178 3.79 22.97 -10.66
N HIS A 179 3.24 23.22 -11.85
CA HIS A 179 3.60 24.38 -12.68
C HIS A 179 3.20 25.74 -12.09
N LYS A 180 2.26 25.78 -11.15
CA LYS A 180 1.90 27.03 -10.43
C LYS A 180 3.00 27.41 -9.41
N ILE A 181 3.85 26.47 -9.02
CA ILE A 181 4.93 26.67 -8.06
C ILE A 181 6.18 27.09 -8.84
N LYS A 182 6.63 28.33 -8.66
CA LYS A 182 7.80 28.85 -9.36
C LYS A 182 9.09 28.18 -8.90
N ASP A 183 9.98 27.92 -9.83
CA ASP A 183 11.35 27.44 -9.61
C ASP A 183 11.45 26.08 -8.93
N VAL A 184 10.50 25.17 -9.18
CA VAL A 184 10.59 23.77 -8.75
C VAL A 184 11.66 23.06 -9.56
N LYS A 185 12.56 22.35 -8.89
CA LYS A 185 13.64 21.60 -9.53
C LYS A 185 13.58 20.09 -9.25
N TRP A 186 12.84 19.68 -8.22
CA TRP A 186 12.80 18.29 -7.76
C TRP A 186 11.39 17.78 -7.61
N LEU A 187 11.19 16.52 -8.04
CA LEU A 187 10.03 15.72 -7.74
C LEU A 187 10.42 14.68 -6.68
N ALA A 188 9.78 14.72 -5.53
CA ALA A 188 9.98 13.69 -4.52
C ALA A 188 8.93 12.58 -4.64
N GLN A 189 9.34 11.35 -4.36
CA GLN A 189 8.48 10.16 -4.37
C GLN A 189 8.73 9.32 -3.13
N GLY A 190 7.67 8.67 -2.63
CA GLY A 190 7.71 7.71 -1.52
C GLY A 190 8.06 6.29 -1.96
N THR A 191 8.90 6.13 -2.97
CA THR A 191 9.39 4.82 -3.45
C THR A 191 10.12 4.10 -2.34
N ILE A 192 9.82 2.82 -2.14
CA ILE A 192 10.47 1.93 -1.17
C ILE A 192 11.25 0.82 -1.88
N TYR A 193 12.09 0.09 -1.15
CA TYR A 193 12.97 -0.91 -1.75
C TYR A 193 12.23 -2.02 -2.53
N PRO A 194 11.10 -2.59 -2.08
CA PRO A 194 10.31 -3.52 -2.87
C PRO A 194 9.86 -2.98 -4.23
N ASP A 195 9.51 -1.70 -4.33
CA ASP A 195 9.13 -1.07 -5.61
C ASP A 195 10.29 -1.07 -6.60
N CYS A 196 11.52 -0.89 -6.11
CA CYS A 196 12.74 -0.92 -6.93
C CYS A 196 13.01 -2.32 -7.48
N ILE A 197 12.84 -3.37 -6.66
CA ILE A 197 13.07 -4.77 -7.06
C ILE A 197 12.02 -5.21 -8.08
N GLU A 198 10.75 -4.89 -7.84
CA GLU A 198 9.64 -5.28 -8.71
C GLU A 198 9.66 -4.55 -10.07
N SER A 199 10.28 -3.39 -10.13
CA SER A 199 10.48 -2.63 -11.39
C SER A 199 11.60 -3.20 -12.26
N LEU A 200 12.52 -3.98 -11.69
CA LEU A 200 13.67 -4.60 -12.38
C LEU A 200 13.34 -6.03 -12.82
N SER A 201 12.33 -6.21 -13.66
CA SER A 201 12.07 -7.52 -14.26
C SER A 201 13.18 -7.90 -15.23
N ILE A 202 13.82 -9.06 -15.02
CA ILE A 202 14.84 -9.65 -15.90
C ILE A 202 14.29 -9.92 -17.33
N THR A 203 12.97 -10.00 -17.49
CA THR A 203 12.29 -10.26 -18.76
C THR A 203 11.80 -9.00 -19.48
N GLY A 204 12.08 -7.80 -18.96
CA GLY A 204 11.67 -6.54 -19.59
C GLY A 204 10.17 -6.21 -19.48
N THR A 205 9.37 -7.07 -18.84
CA THR A 205 7.96 -6.80 -18.56
C THR A 205 7.84 -6.08 -17.21
N VAL A 206 7.39 -4.83 -17.22
CA VAL A 206 7.10 -4.06 -16.00
C VAL A 206 5.94 -4.72 -15.28
N ILE A 207 6.19 -5.36 -14.14
CA ILE A 207 5.19 -6.11 -13.37
C ILE A 207 4.24 -5.16 -12.62
N LYS A 208 4.69 -3.97 -12.24
CA LYS A 208 3.87 -2.92 -11.61
C LYS A 208 4.04 -1.58 -12.32
N SER A 209 3.06 -1.21 -13.13
CA SER A 209 2.97 0.13 -13.75
C SER A 209 2.34 1.19 -12.82
N HIS A 210 1.92 0.81 -11.59
CA HIS A 210 1.01 1.60 -10.77
C HIS A 210 1.68 2.59 -9.82
N HIS A 211 2.97 2.41 -9.53
CA HIS A 211 3.73 3.32 -8.65
C HIS A 211 4.60 4.32 -9.42
N ASN A 212 4.66 4.20 -10.74
CA ASN A 212 5.51 5.03 -11.56
C ASN A 212 4.74 6.24 -12.11
N VAL A 213 4.89 7.36 -11.45
CA VAL A 213 4.75 8.68 -12.08
C VAL A 213 5.92 8.88 -13.08
N GLY A 214 6.44 7.80 -13.67
CA GLY A 214 7.69 7.71 -14.42
C GLY A 214 7.79 8.60 -15.66
N GLY A 215 6.65 9.13 -16.15
CA GLY A 215 6.65 10.14 -17.21
C GLY A 215 6.68 11.58 -16.70
N LEU A 216 6.45 11.86 -15.40
CA LEU A 216 6.43 13.21 -14.86
C LEU A 216 7.82 13.89 -14.81
N PRO A 217 8.89 13.23 -14.33
CA PRO A 217 10.21 13.85 -14.30
C PRO A 217 10.68 14.28 -15.69
N GLU A 218 10.47 13.45 -16.69
CA GLU A 218 10.84 13.75 -18.08
C GLU A 218 10.02 14.89 -18.67
N LYS A 219 8.69 14.85 -18.48
CA LYS A 219 7.76 15.87 -18.97
C LYS A 219 8.01 17.23 -18.32
N MET A 220 8.32 17.26 -17.03
CA MET A 220 8.55 18.49 -16.26
C MET A 220 10.01 18.90 -16.16
N ASN A 221 10.94 18.11 -16.67
CA ASN A 221 12.39 18.31 -16.53
C ASN A 221 12.85 18.46 -15.07
N LEU A 222 12.22 17.69 -14.14
CA LEU A 222 12.53 17.66 -12.72
C LEU A 222 13.51 16.54 -12.38
N LYS A 223 14.38 16.79 -11.40
CA LYS A 223 15.21 15.75 -10.80
C LYS A 223 14.39 14.93 -9.81
N LEU A 224 14.68 13.64 -9.69
CA LEU A 224 13.99 12.74 -8.78
C LEU A 224 14.68 12.68 -7.41
N CYS A 225 13.87 12.68 -6.33
CA CYS A 225 14.29 12.51 -4.95
C CYS A 225 13.47 11.41 -4.28
N GLU A 226 14.11 10.33 -3.81
CA GLU A 226 13.45 9.14 -3.26
C GLU A 226 14.04 8.80 -1.87
N PRO A 227 13.64 9.48 -0.80
CA PRO A 227 14.27 9.37 0.51
C PRO A 227 14.10 8.00 1.18
N LEU A 228 13.14 7.18 0.73
CA LEU A 228 12.81 5.88 1.34
C LEU A 228 13.27 4.68 0.51
N ARG A 229 13.99 4.91 -0.60
CA ARG A 229 14.32 3.91 -1.61
C ARG A 229 15.01 2.65 -1.08
N LEU A 230 15.71 2.74 0.04
CA LEU A 230 16.44 1.63 0.64
C LEU A 230 15.68 0.95 1.80
N LEU A 231 14.47 1.38 2.12
CA LEU A 231 13.68 0.85 3.23
C LEU A 231 12.63 -0.15 2.79
N PHE A 232 12.41 -1.15 3.63
CA PHE A 232 11.23 -2.01 3.59
C PHE A 232 10.04 -1.35 4.29
N LYS A 233 8.84 -1.85 4.04
CA LYS A 233 7.58 -1.28 4.54
C LYS A 233 7.49 -1.19 6.07
N ASP A 234 7.99 -2.20 6.77
CA ASP A 234 8.04 -2.23 8.22
C ASP A 234 9.03 -1.21 8.77
N GLU A 235 10.17 -1.01 8.10
CA GLU A 235 11.15 0.02 8.43
C GLU A 235 10.59 1.42 8.24
N VAL A 236 9.86 1.67 7.14
CA VAL A 236 9.15 2.93 6.91
C VAL A 236 8.19 3.23 8.06
N ARG A 237 7.43 2.24 8.53
CA ARG A 237 6.54 2.40 9.70
C ARG A 237 7.30 2.71 10.99
N ARG A 238 8.46 2.07 11.20
CA ARG A 238 9.33 2.35 12.35
C ARG A 238 9.89 3.78 12.29
N VAL A 239 10.33 4.22 11.13
CA VAL A 239 10.79 5.60 10.88
C VAL A 239 9.65 6.59 11.11
N GLY A 240 8.43 6.29 10.65
CA GLY A 240 7.24 7.12 10.89
C GLY A 240 6.94 7.31 12.39
N ARG A 241 7.05 6.24 13.19
CA ARG A 241 6.89 6.33 14.66
C ARG A 241 7.97 7.19 15.31
N GLU A 242 9.21 7.01 14.92
CA GLU A 242 10.35 7.78 15.42
C GLU A 242 10.23 9.27 15.05
N LEU A 243 9.63 9.59 13.90
CA LEU A 243 9.28 10.96 13.49
C LEU A 243 8.11 11.54 14.27
N GLY A 244 7.46 10.78 15.15
CA GLY A 244 6.31 11.22 15.94
C GLY A 244 5.00 11.33 15.16
N MET A 245 4.88 10.61 14.06
CA MET A 245 3.65 10.59 13.27
C MET A 245 2.51 9.88 14.02
N PRO A 246 1.25 10.32 13.84
CA PRO A 246 0.10 9.68 14.45
C PRO A 246 -0.04 8.20 14.03
N GLU A 247 -0.30 7.31 15.00
CA GLU A 247 -0.35 5.86 14.76
C GLU A 247 -1.38 5.47 13.71
N HIS A 248 -2.52 6.17 13.62
CA HIS A 248 -3.55 5.89 12.62
C HIS A 248 -3.11 6.15 11.16
N LEU A 249 -2.07 6.98 10.93
CA LEU A 249 -1.43 7.14 9.62
C LEU A 249 -0.44 6.01 9.33
N ILE A 250 0.24 5.53 10.37
CA ILE A 250 1.29 4.50 10.27
C ILE A 250 0.68 3.11 10.06
N THR A 251 -0.39 2.79 10.81
CA THR A 251 -1.06 1.47 10.79
C THR A 251 -2.18 1.38 9.76
N ARG A 252 -2.34 2.40 8.94
CA ARG A 252 -3.35 2.42 7.91
C ARG A 252 -3.23 1.21 6.99
N HIS A 253 -4.37 0.54 6.74
CA HIS A 253 -4.43 -0.54 5.76
C HIS A 253 -3.99 -0.05 4.37
N PRO A 254 -3.34 -0.88 3.56
CA PRO A 254 -3.09 -0.57 2.17
C PRO A 254 -4.40 -0.16 1.48
N PHE A 255 -4.33 0.87 0.67
CA PHE A 255 -5.45 1.35 -0.12
C PHE A 255 -4.97 1.59 -1.56
N PRO A 256 -5.65 1.03 -2.55
CA PRO A 256 -5.18 1.11 -3.94
C PRO A 256 -5.16 2.55 -4.45
N GLY A 257 -4.20 2.87 -5.34
CA GLY A 257 -4.11 4.20 -5.95
C GLY A 257 -5.41 4.66 -6.63
N PRO A 258 -6.12 3.80 -7.40
CA PRO A 258 -7.43 4.15 -7.97
C PRO A 258 -8.55 4.31 -6.94
N GLY A 259 -8.29 4.12 -5.65
CA GLY A 259 -9.27 4.25 -4.59
C GLY A 259 -10.41 3.23 -4.69
N LEU A 260 -11.62 3.68 -4.41
CA LEU A 260 -12.83 2.85 -4.49
C LEU A 260 -13.22 2.46 -5.92
N ALA A 261 -12.58 3.03 -6.94
CA ALA A 261 -12.88 2.70 -8.34
C ALA A 261 -12.70 1.22 -8.66
N VAL A 262 -11.68 0.57 -8.08
CA VAL A 262 -11.41 -0.88 -8.26
C VAL A 262 -12.26 -1.77 -7.34
N ARG A 263 -13.16 -1.17 -6.58
CA ARG A 263 -14.14 -1.84 -5.73
C ARG A 263 -15.58 -1.62 -6.18
N ILE A 264 -15.77 -0.92 -7.32
CA ILE A 264 -17.06 -0.80 -8.00
C ILE A 264 -16.97 -1.59 -9.30
N LEU A 265 -17.55 -2.79 -9.30
CA LEU A 265 -17.57 -3.63 -10.49
C LEU A 265 -18.52 -3.02 -11.54
N GLY A 266 -17.99 -2.78 -12.73
CA GLY A 266 -18.70 -2.07 -13.81
C GLY A 266 -18.39 -0.57 -13.84
N ASP A 267 -19.28 0.23 -14.44
CA ASP A 267 -19.12 1.67 -14.58
C ASP A 267 -19.20 2.42 -13.24
N ILE A 268 -18.49 3.53 -13.16
CA ILE A 268 -18.39 4.37 -11.96
C ILE A 268 -19.35 5.56 -12.09
N THR A 269 -20.16 5.78 -11.05
CA THR A 269 -21.00 6.96 -10.91
C THR A 269 -20.87 7.57 -9.52
N PRO A 270 -21.12 8.89 -9.35
CA PRO A 270 -21.10 9.52 -8.02
C PRO A 270 -22.03 8.83 -7.00
N GLU A 271 -23.19 8.31 -7.47
CA GLU A 271 -24.13 7.56 -6.63
C GLU A 271 -23.51 6.27 -6.12
N LYS A 272 -22.91 5.47 -7.01
CA LYS A 272 -22.26 4.20 -6.64
C LYS A 272 -21.09 4.41 -5.68
N VAL A 273 -20.31 5.45 -5.92
CA VAL A 273 -19.20 5.81 -5.02
C VAL A 273 -19.74 6.17 -3.63
N ARG A 274 -20.78 6.99 -3.53
CA ARG A 274 -21.39 7.34 -2.24
C ARG A 274 -21.92 6.11 -1.50
N ILE A 275 -22.63 5.21 -2.19
CA ILE A 275 -23.12 3.95 -1.60
C ILE A 275 -21.95 3.14 -1.05
N LEU A 276 -20.88 3.00 -1.82
CA LEU A 276 -19.71 2.25 -1.40
C LEU A 276 -18.96 2.92 -0.25
N GLN A 277 -18.82 4.26 -0.28
CA GLN A 277 -18.22 5.04 0.81
C GLN A 277 -18.98 4.82 2.13
N ASP A 278 -20.31 4.86 2.10
CA ASP A 278 -21.14 4.67 3.29
C ASP A 278 -21.03 3.23 3.84
N ALA A 279 -21.03 2.22 2.96
CA ALA A 279 -20.87 0.83 3.35
C ALA A 279 -19.46 0.52 3.88
N ASP A 280 -18.43 1.02 3.21
CA ASP A 280 -17.03 0.85 3.60
C ASP A 280 -16.73 1.54 4.96
N ASP A 281 -17.29 2.72 5.19
CA ASP A 281 -17.16 3.44 6.47
C ASP A 281 -17.74 2.63 7.65
N ILE A 282 -18.92 2.03 7.48
CA ILE A 282 -19.54 1.17 8.48
C ILE A 282 -18.67 -0.06 8.77
N PHE A 283 -18.12 -0.69 7.74
CA PHE A 283 -17.29 -1.88 7.92
C PHE A 283 -15.96 -1.56 8.59
N ILE A 284 -15.25 -0.53 8.12
CA ILE A 284 -13.94 -0.12 8.65
C ILE A 284 -14.08 0.39 10.09
N GLN A 285 -15.09 1.22 10.37
CA GLN A 285 -15.35 1.68 11.73
C GLN A 285 -15.74 0.53 12.65
N GLY A 286 -16.56 -0.40 12.17
CA GLY A 286 -16.88 -1.61 12.91
C GLY A 286 -15.65 -2.44 13.28
N LEU A 287 -14.68 -2.63 12.34
CA LEU A 287 -13.42 -3.31 12.64
C LEU A 287 -12.63 -2.59 13.75
N ARG A 288 -12.63 -1.26 13.76
CA ARG A 288 -11.97 -0.46 14.82
C ARG A 288 -12.66 -0.62 16.16
N ASP A 289 -13.98 -0.48 16.20
CA ASP A 289 -14.79 -0.56 17.41
C ASP A 289 -14.69 -1.93 18.10
N TRP A 290 -14.49 -3.00 17.32
CA TRP A 290 -14.31 -4.36 17.82
C TRP A 290 -12.86 -4.76 18.04
N GLY A 291 -11.88 -3.88 17.85
CA GLY A 291 -10.45 -4.18 17.99
C GLY A 291 -9.96 -5.24 16.99
N LEU A 292 -10.57 -5.28 15.80
CA LEU A 292 -10.24 -6.21 14.71
C LEU A 292 -9.39 -5.55 13.62
N TYR A 293 -9.32 -4.22 13.56
CA TYR A 293 -8.66 -3.48 12.50
C TYR A 293 -7.19 -3.90 12.34
N ASP A 294 -6.44 -3.94 13.42
CA ASP A 294 -5.01 -4.29 13.41
C ASP A 294 -4.75 -5.80 13.27
N LYS A 295 -5.81 -6.64 13.32
CA LYS A 295 -5.72 -8.09 13.12
C LYS A 295 -5.86 -8.51 11.66
N VAL A 296 -6.26 -7.60 10.79
CA VAL A 296 -6.38 -7.83 9.35
C VAL A 296 -5.38 -6.94 8.60
N TRP A 297 -4.83 -7.47 7.52
CA TRP A 297 -3.86 -6.75 6.71
C TRP A 297 -4.52 -5.69 5.84
N GLN A 298 -5.68 -6.01 5.25
CA GLN A 298 -6.50 -5.10 4.45
C GLN A 298 -7.96 -5.49 4.55
N ALA A 299 -8.82 -4.48 4.58
CA ALA A 299 -10.28 -4.67 4.53
C ALA A 299 -10.94 -3.60 3.67
N GLY A 300 -12.09 -3.96 3.11
CA GLY A 300 -12.93 -3.05 2.35
C GLY A 300 -14.23 -3.70 1.89
N VAL A 301 -15.08 -2.88 1.30
CA VAL A 301 -16.34 -3.30 0.71
C VAL A 301 -16.26 -3.19 -0.80
N ILE A 302 -16.85 -4.14 -1.51
CA ILE A 302 -16.96 -4.19 -2.96
C ILE A 302 -18.43 -4.02 -3.35
N LEU A 303 -18.72 -3.09 -4.25
CA LEU A 303 -20.06 -2.90 -4.80
C LEU A 303 -20.25 -3.82 -6.01
N LEU A 304 -21.17 -4.77 -5.88
CA LEU A 304 -21.43 -5.76 -6.94
C LEU A 304 -22.40 -5.18 -7.99
N PRO A 305 -22.24 -5.58 -9.28
CA PRO A 305 -23.06 -5.07 -10.39
C PRO A 305 -24.43 -5.76 -10.45
N VAL A 306 -24.85 -6.41 -9.39
CA VAL A 306 -26.10 -7.16 -9.32
C VAL A 306 -27.10 -6.49 -8.37
N GLN A 307 -28.37 -6.55 -8.74
CA GLN A 307 -29.46 -6.17 -7.86
C GLN A 307 -30.19 -7.42 -7.38
N SER A 308 -30.59 -7.41 -6.13
CA SER A 308 -31.34 -8.52 -5.53
C SER A 308 -32.70 -8.06 -5.01
N VAL A 309 -33.63 -9.00 -4.98
CA VAL A 309 -34.92 -8.77 -4.34
C VAL A 309 -34.72 -8.69 -2.83
N GLY A 310 -35.26 -7.64 -2.22
CA GLY A 310 -35.36 -7.47 -0.78
C GLY A 310 -36.81 -7.18 -0.36
N VAL A 311 -37.04 -7.24 0.92
CA VAL A 311 -38.30 -6.81 1.53
C VAL A 311 -37.96 -5.82 2.63
N MET A 312 -38.46 -4.59 2.52
CA MET A 312 -38.33 -3.56 3.55
C MET A 312 -39.72 -3.06 3.95
N GLY A 313 -40.13 -3.41 5.18
CA GLY A 313 -41.53 -3.26 5.58
C GLY A 313 -42.44 -4.17 4.75
N ASP A 314 -43.45 -3.59 4.14
CA ASP A 314 -44.45 -4.32 3.31
C ASP A 314 -44.15 -4.25 1.81
N GLU A 315 -43.02 -3.64 1.41
CA GLU A 315 -42.65 -3.41 0.01
C GLU A 315 -41.49 -4.27 -0.45
N ARG A 316 -41.55 -4.71 -1.72
CA ARG A 316 -40.41 -5.35 -2.38
C ARG A 316 -39.43 -4.27 -2.87
N THR A 317 -38.18 -4.46 -2.59
CA THR A 317 -37.09 -3.61 -3.08
C THR A 317 -36.20 -4.36 -4.07
N TYR A 318 -35.60 -3.61 -5.00
CA TYR A 318 -34.55 -4.09 -5.92
C TYR A 318 -33.34 -3.21 -5.73
N GLU A 319 -32.41 -3.67 -4.88
CA GLU A 319 -31.24 -2.90 -4.53
C GLU A 319 -29.97 -3.72 -4.72
N ARG A 320 -28.83 -3.07 -4.60
CA ARG A 320 -27.53 -3.68 -4.86
C ARG A 320 -27.09 -4.62 -3.75
N ALA A 321 -26.21 -5.54 -4.13
CA ALA A 321 -25.45 -6.35 -3.19
C ALA A 321 -24.05 -5.78 -3.01
N VAL A 322 -23.50 -5.95 -1.80
CA VAL A 322 -22.09 -5.66 -1.51
C VAL A 322 -21.38 -6.91 -0.98
N ALA A 323 -20.09 -7.02 -1.25
CA ALA A 323 -19.24 -8.04 -0.66
C ALA A 323 -18.27 -7.38 0.32
N LEU A 324 -18.21 -7.89 1.55
CA LEU A 324 -17.17 -7.55 2.50
C LEU A 324 -15.92 -8.39 2.15
N ARG A 325 -14.78 -7.76 2.15
CA ARG A 325 -13.48 -8.42 1.97
C ARG A 325 -12.56 -8.01 3.11
N ALA A 326 -12.04 -8.97 3.86
CA ALA A 326 -10.96 -8.77 4.80
C ALA A 326 -9.96 -9.92 4.67
N VAL A 327 -8.68 -9.59 4.62
CA VAL A 327 -7.62 -10.58 4.42
C VAL A 327 -6.52 -10.42 5.46
N THR A 328 -5.89 -11.54 5.78
CA THR A 328 -4.63 -11.62 6.51
C THR A 328 -3.51 -11.92 5.52
N SER A 329 -2.37 -11.28 5.67
CA SER A 329 -1.18 -11.48 4.84
C SER A 329 0.05 -11.00 5.59
N THR A 330 1.22 -11.51 5.23
CA THR A 330 2.51 -11.00 5.71
C THR A 330 3.25 -10.20 4.63
N ASP A 331 3.11 -10.59 3.38
CA ASP A 331 3.91 -10.09 2.26
C ASP A 331 3.09 -9.60 1.06
N ALA A 332 1.76 -9.67 1.14
CA ALA A 332 0.82 -9.41 0.04
C ALA A 332 0.94 -10.35 -1.18
N MET A 333 1.92 -11.25 -1.21
CA MET A 333 2.05 -12.25 -2.28
C MET A 333 1.04 -13.36 -2.09
N THR A 334 0.89 -13.82 -0.86
CA THR A 334 -0.15 -14.74 -0.42
C THR A 334 -1.07 -14.06 0.58
N ALA A 335 -2.34 -14.36 0.55
CA ALA A 335 -3.32 -13.85 1.49
C ALA A 335 -4.41 -14.88 1.76
N ASP A 336 -4.86 -14.96 3.00
CA ASP A 336 -6.02 -15.73 3.35
C ASP A 336 -7.15 -14.80 3.80
N TRP A 337 -8.40 -15.25 3.69
CA TRP A 337 -9.53 -14.47 4.18
C TRP A 337 -9.51 -14.43 5.72
N ALA A 338 -9.87 -13.30 6.30
CA ALA A 338 -9.87 -13.13 7.74
C ALA A 338 -11.08 -13.79 8.38
N HIS A 339 -10.85 -14.61 9.41
CA HIS A 339 -11.93 -15.25 10.19
C HIS A 339 -12.52 -14.26 11.19
N LEU A 340 -13.43 -13.42 10.71
CA LEU A 340 -14.13 -12.45 11.56
C LEU A 340 -15.23 -13.12 12.38
N PRO A 341 -15.52 -12.66 13.63
CA PRO A 341 -16.60 -13.20 14.45
C PRO A 341 -17.95 -13.09 13.75
N TYR A 342 -18.78 -14.12 13.85
CA TYR A 342 -20.12 -14.13 13.23
C TYR A 342 -21.04 -13.01 13.73
N GLU A 343 -20.97 -12.69 15.02
CA GLU A 343 -21.71 -11.60 15.64
C GLU A 343 -21.31 -10.25 15.05
N PHE A 344 -20.01 -10.04 14.81
CA PHE A 344 -19.50 -8.86 14.14
C PHE A 344 -20.04 -8.76 12.70
N MET A 345 -19.93 -9.84 11.93
CA MET A 345 -20.43 -9.87 10.54
C MET A 345 -21.93 -9.62 10.48
N GLY A 346 -22.72 -10.24 11.38
CA GLY A 346 -24.15 -10.01 11.51
C GLY A 346 -24.49 -8.56 11.83
N LYS A 347 -23.76 -7.95 12.78
CA LYS A 347 -23.95 -6.53 13.13
C LYS A 347 -23.64 -5.62 11.95
N VAL A 348 -22.49 -5.79 11.29
CA VAL A 348 -22.09 -4.95 10.14
C VAL A 348 -23.09 -5.10 9.00
N SER A 349 -23.53 -6.32 8.68
CA SER A 349 -24.54 -6.57 7.67
C SER A 349 -25.85 -5.81 7.96
N ASN A 350 -26.34 -5.90 9.19
CA ASN A 350 -27.54 -5.17 9.61
C ASN A 350 -27.34 -3.65 9.54
N ASP A 351 -26.19 -3.14 9.99
CA ASP A 351 -25.90 -1.72 9.95
C ASP A 351 -25.83 -1.19 8.51
N ILE A 352 -25.19 -1.92 7.59
CA ILE A 352 -25.14 -1.54 6.16
C ILE A 352 -26.55 -1.52 5.57
N ILE A 353 -27.33 -2.58 5.69
CA ILE A 353 -28.66 -2.68 5.11
C ILE A 353 -29.60 -1.59 5.65
N ASN A 354 -29.51 -1.26 6.92
CA ASN A 354 -30.39 -0.27 7.53
C ASN A 354 -29.99 1.18 7.31
N LYS A 355 -28.69 1.45 7.10
CA LYS A 355 -28.16 2.82 7.05
C LYS A 355 -27.74 3.26 5.63
N VAL A 356 -27.46 2.31 4.74
CA VAL A 356 -26.99 2.59 3.37
C VAL A 356 -28.12 2.38 2.38
N LYS A 357 -28.71 3.47 1.91
CA LYS A 357 -29.75 3.39 0.86
C LYS A 357 -29.15 2.84 -0.44
N GLY A 358 -29.82 1.87 -1.05
CA GLY A 358 -29.39 1.24 -2.29
C GLY A 358 -28.68 -0.10 -2.10
N VAL A 359 -28.61 -0.60 -0.86
CA VAL A 359 -28.05 -1.92 -0.53
C VAL A 359 -29.05 -2.73 0.30
N ASN A 360 -29.39 -3.92 -0.18
CA ASN A 360 -30.28 -4.86 0.55
C ASN A 360 -29.65 -6.24 0.81
N ARG A 361 -28.38 -6.43 0.41
CA ARG A 361 -27.69 -7.72 0.59
C ARG A 361 -26.20 -7.52 0.86
N VAL A 362 -25.71 -8.23 1.87
CA VAL A 362 -24.29 -8.27 2.23
C VAL A 362 -23.80 -9.71 2.15
N THR A 363 -22.64 -9.90 1.50
CA THR A 363 -21.92 -11.18 1.41
C THR A 363 -20.52 -11.02 2.01
N TYR A 364 -19.81 -12.12 2.25
CA TYR A 364 -18.41 -12.11 2.68
C TYR A 364 -17.58 -12.96 1.72
N ASP A 365 -16.50 -12.40 1.20
CA ASP A 365 -15.59 -13.10 0.29
C ASP A 365 -14.57 -13.92 1.09
N ILE A 366 -14.64 -15.24 0.95
CA ILE A 366 -13.80 -16.24 1.62
C ILE A 366 -12.72 -16.83 0.71
N SER A 367 -12.34 -16.12 -0.35
CA SER A 367 -11.34 -16.61 -1.31
C SER A 367 -9.93 -16.26 -0.85
N SER A 368 -9.01 -17.23 -0.93
CA SER A 368 -7.59 -17.04 -0.65
C SER A 368 -6.83 -16.59 -1.90
N LYS A 369 -5.71 -15.93 -1.73
CA LYS A 369 -4.76 -15.58 -2.80
C LYS A 369 -3.52 -16.47 -2.68
N PRO A 370 -3.16 -17.26 -3.71
CA PRO A 370 -3.93 -17.54 -4.92
C PRO A 370 -5.14 -18.44 -4.67
N PRO A 371 -6.11 -18.64 -5.60
CA PRO A 371 -6.12 -18.09 -6.97
C PRO A 371 -6.73 -16.69 -7.09
N ALA A 372 -7.48 -16.23 -6.06
CA ALA A 372 -8.05 -14.88 -6.08
C ALA A 372 -6.96 -13.80 -5.88
N THR A 373 -7.33 -12.55 -6.11
CA THR A 373 -6.54 -11.37 -5.74
C THR A 373 -7.07 -10.76 -4.44
N ILE A 374 -6.34 -9.80 -3.87
CA ILE A 374 -6.82 -9.08 -2.68
C ILE A 374 -7.93 -8.10 -3.09
N GLU A 375 -7.67 -7.23 -4.07
CA GLU A 375 -8.71 -6.41 -4.71
C GLU A 375 -9.39 -7.21 -5.82
N TRP A 376 -10.64 -6.86 -6.15
CA TRP A 376 -11.43 -7.56 -7.15
C TRP A 376 -11.18 -7.07 -8.59
N GLU A 377 -10.76 -5.82 -8.76
CA GLU A 377 -10.36 -5.23 -10.04
C GLU A 377 -8.93 -4.67 -10.01
#